data_444fa7fc22942863d3c73afa3f9d9aaa
#
_entry.id   444fa7fc22942863d3c73afa3f9d9aaa
#
_cell.length_a   1.000
_cell.length_b   1.000
_cell.length_c   1.000
_cell.angle_alpha   90.00
_cell.angle_beta   90.00
_cell.angle_gamma   90.00
#
_symmetry.space_group_name_H-M   'P 1'
#
loop_
_entity.id
_entity.type
_entity.pdbx_description
1 polymer ?
#
loop_
_entity_poly.entity_id
_entity_poly.type
_entity_poly.pdbx_seq_one_letter_code
_entity_poly.pdbx_strand_id
1 'polypeptide(L)'
;MAGTHEGLWSYIHDLYARVGSATPAERHAVVEIETNDGRTFEPRAVQSYPPFVVCDVGDPEREIVAVRETDIRRIRIYAAAEDEKVPLGFRVGELELQ
;
A
#
# COMPACT_ATOMS: atom_id res chain seq x y z
N MET A 1 6.39 21.12 -8.01
CA MET A 1 5.93 20.97 -6.66
C MET A 1 6.35 19.64 -6.09
N ALA A 2 7.21 19.69 -5.11
CA ALA A 2 7.77 18.48 -4.55
C ALA A 2 6.73 17.56 -3.92
N GLY A 3 5.60 18.10 -3.48
CA GLY A 3 4.64 17.34 -2.72
C GLY A 3 3.64 16.52 -3.51
N THR A 4 3.65 16.57 -4.86
CA THR A 4 2.58 15.96 -5.63
C THR A 4 2.48 14.45 -5.39
N HIS A 5 3.60 13.73 -5.55
CA HIS A 5 3.60 12.27 -5.37
C HIS A 5 3.53 11.88 -3.90
N GLU A 6 4.25 12.61 -3.07
CA GLU A 6 4.18 12.39 -1.64
C GLU A 6 2.78 12.68 -1.13
N GLY A 7 2.13 13.73 -1.67
CA GLY A 7 0.77 14.07 -1.31
C GLY A 7 -0.20 12.94 -1.59
N LEU A 8 -0.06 12.27 -2.74
CA LEU A 8 -0.91 11.13 -3.07
C LEU A 8 -0.78 10.02 -2.02
N TRP A 9 0.46 9.61 -1.73
CA TRP A 9 0.66 8.49 -0.81
C TRP A 9 0.33 8.85 0.63
N SER A 10 0.55 10.10 1.02
CA SER A 10 0.10 10.57 2.33
C SER A 10 -1.42 10.55 2.43
N TYR A 11 -2.10 10.92 1.35
CA TYR A 11 -3.56 10.86 1.31
C TYR A 11 -4.06 9.41 1.39
N ILE A 12 -3.41 8.50 0.67
CA ILE A 12 -3.75 7.08 0.74
C ILE A 12 -3.57 6.57 2.18
N HIS A 13 -2.50 6.99 2.85
CA HIS A 13 -2.27 6.61 4.24
C HIS A 13 -3.38 7.13 5.15
N ASP A 14 -3.84 8.37 4.93
CA ASP A 14 -4.96 8.92 5.70
C ASP A 14 -6.23 8.10 5.50
N LEU A 15 -6.52 7.72 4.26
CA LEU A 15 -7.68 6.89 3.97
C LEU A 15 -7.56 5.52 4.63
N TYR A 16 -6.36 4.94 4.59
CA TYR A 16 -6.09 3.69 5.26
C TYR A 16 -6.38 3.79 6.77
N ALA A 17 -5.93 4.87 7.40
CA ALA A 17 -6.16 5.08 8.82
C ALA A 17 -7.65 5.22 9.14
N ARG A 18 -8.40 5.91 8.28
CA ARG A 18 -9.84 6.08 8.45
C ARG A 18 -10.58 4.77 8.33
N VAL A 19 -10.22 3.95 7.34
CA VAL A 19 -10.82 2.63 7.18
C VAL A 19 -10.49 1.77 8.39
N GLY A 20 -9.25 1.83 8.87
CA GLY A 20 -8.84 1.09 10.05
C GLY A 20 -9.63 1.48 11.29
N SER A 21 -9.86 2.79 11.48
CA SER A 21 -10.64 3.27 12.62
C SER A 21 -12.09 2.82 12.58
N ALA A 22 -12.64 2.62 11.38
CA ALA A 22 -14.02 2.19 11.20
C ALA A 22 -14.17 0.67 11.18
N THR A 23 -13.06 -0.06 11.27
CA THR A 23 -13.04 -1.51 11.13
C THR A 23 -13.07 -2.15 12.51
N PRO A 24 -13.84 -3.24 12.71
CA PRO A 24 -13.83 -3.95 13.99
C PRO A 24 -12.45 -4.40 14.41
N ALA A 25 -12.21 -4.52 15.72
CA ALA A 25 -10.90 -4.80 16.28
C ALA A 25 -10.29 -6.12 15.80
N GLU A 26 -11.14 -7.10 15.48
CA GLU A 26 -10.68 -8.42 15.00
C GLU A 26 -10.32 -8.43 13.51
N ARG A 27 -10.50 -7.30 12.83
CA ARG A 27 -10.15 -7.14 11.42
C ARG A 27 -9.19 -5.98 11.27
N HIS A 28 -8.59 -5.85 10.11
CA HIS A 28 -7.68 -4.73 9.85
C HIS A 28 -7.81 -4.24 8.41
N ALA A 29 -7.46 -2.98 8.21
CA ALA A 29 -7.50 -2.36 6.89
C ALA A 29 -6.30 -2.82 6.06
N VAL A 30 -6.49 -2.88 4.75
CA VAL A 30 -5.47 -3.29 3.80
C VAL A 30 -5.49 -2.33 2.63
N VAL A 31 -4.30 -2.03 2.11
CA VAL A 31 -4.15 -1.28 0.86
C VAL A 31 -3.77 -2.26 -0.24
N GLU A 32 -4.53 -2.27 -1.33
CA GLU A 32 -4.25 -3.12 -2.48
C GLU A 32 -3.99 -2.24 -3.69
N ILE A 33 -2.92 -2.55 -4.40
CA ILE A 33 -2.57 -1.85 -5.64
C ILE A 33 -2.82 -2.80 -6.80
N GLU A 34 -3.52 -2.30 -7.82
CA GLU A 34 -3.75 -3.04 -9.05
C GLU A 34 -3.05 -2.31 -10.18
N THR A 35 -2.24 -3.04 -10.95
CA THR A 35 -1.51 -2.49 -12.09
C THR A 35 -2.29 -2.69 -13.37
N ASN A 36 -1.85 -2.01 -14.44
CA ASN A 36 -2.56 -2.03 -15.73
C ASN A 36 -2.63 -3.42 -16.36
N ASP A 37 -1.71 -4.30 -15.99
CA ASP A 37 -1.72 -5.68 -16.48
C ASP A 37 -2.64 -6.59 -15.66
N GLY A 38 -3.37 -6.05 -14.70
CA GLY A 38 -4.32 -6.81 -13.90
C GLY A 38 -3.75 -7.48 -12.68
N ARG A 39 -2.46 -7.32 -12.41
CA ARG A 39 -1.86 -7.87 -11.20
C ARG A 39 -2.22 -7.04 -10.00
N THR A 40 -2.38 -7.70 -8.86
CA THR A 40 -2.68 -7.04 -7.59
C THR A 40 -1.67 -7.47 -6.55
N PHE A 41 -1.38 -6.57 -5.62
CA PHE A 41 -0.54 -6.90 -4.48
C PHE A 41 -0.86 -5.95 -3.33
N GLU A 42 -0.53 -6.39 -2.11
CA GLU A 42 -0.81 -5.62 -0.91
C GLU A 42 0.51 -5.23 -0.25
N PRO A 43 0.99 -4.01 -0.52
CA PRO A 43 2.23 -3.57 0.12
C PRO A 43 2.00 -3.24 1.60
N ARG A 44 2.97 -3.55 2.43
CA ARG A 44 2.95 -3.13 3.83
C ARG A 44 3.68 -1.81 4.03
N ALA A 45 4.40 -1.35 3.02
CA ALA A 45 5.07 -0.06 3.04
C ALA A 45 5.36 0.38 1.63
N VAL A 46 5.30 1.68 1.40
CA VAL A 46 5.64 2.26 0.10
C VAL A 46 6.53 3.48 0.31
N GLN A 47 7.41 3.70 -0.66
CA GLN A 47 8.22 4.92 -0.72
C GLN A 47 8.03 5.53 -2.09
N SER A 48 7.64 6.80 -2.12
CA SER A 48 7.50 7.53 -3.36
C SER A 48 8.89 7.87 -3.92
N TYR A 49 9.13 7.51 -5.16
CA TYR A 49 10.39 7.77 -5.84
C TYR A 49 10.08 8.06 -7.31
N PRO A 50 9.50 9.23 -7.60
CA PRO A 50 8.98 9.52 -8.93
C PRO A 50 9.98 9.25 -10.03
N PRO A 51 9.57 8.65 -11.15
CA PRO A 51 8.22 8.30 -11.51
C PRO A 51 7.73 6.96 -10.95
N PHE A 52 8.45 6.39 -10.00
CA PHE A 52 8.12 5.07 -9.43
C PHE A 52 7.58 5.22 -8.01
N VAL A 53 6.85 4.22 -7.58
CA VAL A 53 6.63 3.93 -6.17
C VAL A 53 7.28 2.60 -5.88
N VAL A 54 8.05 2.55 -4.80
CA VAL A 54 8.76 1.34 -4.38
C VAL A 54 7.96 0.71 -3.25
N CYS A 55 7.59 -0.54 -3.42
CA CYS A 55 6.67 -1.24 -2.53
C CYS A 55 7.35 -2.40 -1.85
N ASP A 56 7.16 -2.49 -0.53
CA ASP A 56 7.61 -3.65 0.25
C ASP A 56 6.44 -4.63 0.32
N VAL A 57 6.56 -5.72 -0.41
CA VAL A 57 5.56 -6.78 -0.46
C VAL A 57 6.24 -8.01 0.13
N GLY A 58 5.87 -8.39 1.34
CA GLY A 58 6.69 -9.39 1.96
C GLY A 58 5.97 -10.41 2.80
N ASP A 59 5.30 -11.36 2.18
CA ASP A 59 4.85 -12.53 2.91
C ASP A 59 4.51 -13.63 1.91
N PRO A 60 5.09 -14.82 2.03
CA PRO A 60 6.02 -15.22 3.10
C PRO A 60 7.45 -14.71 2.90
N GLU A 61 7.82 -14.33 1.69
CA GLU A 61 9.17 -13.86 1.40
C GLU A 61 9.13 -12.38 1.09
N ARG A 62 10.09 -11.65 1.63
CA ARG A 62 10.16 -10.22 1.39
C ARG A 62 10.52 -9.94 -0.07
N GLU A 63 9.74 -9.10 -0.70
CA GLU A 63 9.95 -8.69 -2.08
C GLU A 63 9.81 -7.18 -2.18
N ILE A 64 10.72 -6.56 -2.92
CA ILE A 64 10.64 -5.13 -3.20
C ILE A 64 10.25 -4.98 -4.66
N VAL A 65 9.14 -4.30 -4.91
CA VAL A 65 8.61 -4.10 -6.25
C VAL A 65 8.56 -2.61 -6.54
N ALA A 66 9.22 -2.20 -7.62
CA ALA A 66 9.14 -0.82 -8.08
C ALA A 66 8.11 -0.76 -9.22
N VAL A 67 7.09 0.03 -9.02
CA VAL A 67 6.00 0.18 -9.99
C VAL A 67 6.00 1.62 -10.48
N ARG A 68 5.93 1.79 -11.81
CA ARG A 68 5.76 3.14 -12.35
C ARG A 68 4.36 3.63 -11.99
N GLU A 69 4.26 4.84 -11.43
CA GLU A 69 2.95 5.32 -10.95
C GLU A 69 1.89 5.33 -12.03
N THR A 70 2.29 5.60 -13.28
CA THR A 70 1.34 5.60 -14.39
C THR A 70 0.82 4.21 -14.75
N ASP A 71 1.45 3.17 -14.23
CA ASP A 71 0.99 1.79 -14.44
C ASP A 71 0.01 1.33 -13.36
N ILE A 72 -0.25 2.15 -12.36
CA ILE A 72 -1.22 1.83 -11.34
C ILE A 72 -2.60 2.18 -11.88
N ARG A 73 -3.47 1.17 -11.96
CA ARG A 73 -4.82 1.34 -12.46
C ARG A 73 -5.80 1.66 -11.34
N ARG A 74 -5.58 1.08 -10.16
CA ARG A 74 -6.51 1.25 -9.05
C ARG A 74 -5.79 1.00 -7.73
N ILE A 75 -6.17 1.79 -6.74
CA ILE A 75 -5.74 1.56 -5.36
C ILE A 75 -7.01 1.36 -4.56
N ARG A 76 -7.09 0.24 -3.85
CA ARG A 76 -8.25 -0.13 -3.08
C ARG A 76 -7.86 -0.23 -1.61
N ILE A 77 -8.70 0.32 -0.74
CA ILE A 77 -8.51 0.22 0.70
C ILE A 77 -9.74 -0.45 1.27
N TYR A 78 -9.54 -1.56 1.97
CA TYR A 78 -10.66 -2.36 2.42
C TYR A 78 -10.35 -3.02 3.76
N ALA A 79 -11.41 -3.48 4.44
CA ALA A 79 -11.28 -4.26 5.66
C ALA A 79 -11.15 -5.73 5.29
N ALA A 80 -10.03 -6.34 5.66
CA ALA A 80 -9.78 -7.74 5.35
C ALA A 80 -10.71 -8.65 6.14
N ALA A 81 -11.02 -9.81 5.56
CA ALA A 81 -11.75 -10.83 6.28
C ALA A 81 -10.87 -11.38 7.42
N GLU A 82 -11.53 -11.87 8.47
CA GLU A 82 -10.85 -12.29 9.69
C GLU A 82 -9.78 -13.36 9.45
N ASP A 83 -10.03 -14.26 8.51
CA ASP A 83 -9.12 -15.36 8.21
C ASP A 83 -8.21 -15.07 7.01
N GLU A 84 -8.29 -13.90 6.45
CA GLU A 84 -7.51 -13.53 5.27
C GLU A 84 -6.08 -13.19 5.66
N LYS A 85 -5.12 -13.76 4.93
CA LYS A 85 -3.70 -13.50 5.18
C LYS A 85 -3.27 -12.26 4.41
N VAL A 86 -3.20 -11.15 5.09
CA VAL A 86 -2.83 -9.87 4.50
C VAL A 86 -1.85 -9.16 5.44
N PRO A 87 -1.09 -8.18 4.92
CA PRO A 87 -0.14 -7.46 5.76
C PRO A 87 -0.82 -6.75 6.92
N LEU A 88 -0.13 -6.71 8.06
CA LEU A 88 -0.55 -5.94 9.22
C LEU A 88 0.14 -4.59 9.15
N GLY A 89 -0.63 -3.56 8.84
CA GLY A 89 -0.12 -2.21 8.79
C GLY A 89 0.29 -1.77 7.40
N PHE A 90 0.35 -0.47 7.23
CA PHE A 90 0.76 0.15 5.98
C PHE A 90 1.49 1.44 6.32
N ARG A 91 2.70 1.59 5.81
CA ARG A 91 3.53 2.77 6.07
C ARG A 91 3.89 3.46 4.77
N VAL A 92 3.97 4.78 4.84
CA VAL A 92 4.46 5.60 3.74
C VAL A 92 5.72 6.30 4.22
N GLY A 93 6.80 6.19 3.45
CA GLY A 93 8.06 6.82 3.80
C GLY A 93 9.22 5.96 3.38
N GLU A 94 10.37 6.21 3.99
CA GLU A 94 11.58 5.48 3.65
C GLU A 94 11.47 4.01 4.06
N LEU A 95 11.78 3.12 3.14
CA LEU A 95 11.73 1.68 3.39
C LEU A 95 12.98 1.24 4.15
N GLU A 96 12.77 0.33 5.10
CA GLU A 96 13.88 -0.29 5.82
C GLU A 96 14.31 -1.53 5.05
N LEU A 97 15.38 -1.38 4.30
CA LEU A 97 15.92 -2.45 3.47
C LEU A 97 17.11 -3.08 4.19
N GLN A 98 16.85 -4.19 4.87
CA GLN A 98 17.92 -4.91 5.56
C GLN A 98 17.96 -6.35 5.12
#